data_0ec8720b13e1f9e5fad912f582ec3697
#
_entry.id   0ec8720b13e1f9e5fad912f582ec3697
#
_cell.length_a   1.000
_cell.length_b   1.000
_cell.length_c   1.000
_cell.angle_alpha   90.00
_cell.angle_beta   90.00
_cell.angle_gamma   90.00
#
_symmetry.space_group_name_H-M   'P 1'
#
loop_
_entity.id
_entity.type
_entity.pdbx_description
1 polymer ?
#
loop_
_entity_poly.entity_id
_entity_poly.type
_entity_poly.pdbx_seq_one_letter_code
_entity_poly.pdbx_strand_id
1 'polypeptide(L)'
;MKNEPGKLRLDLDADDLRSLLVLLVQSQGKRISSAVIGGHRVWIKRYDAERRPLPKRLHSLISPLLPYPFLRSPKDVGEAGMADREERKMSAFLQAGFQVPRIVYRHGAVMVLSDVAPIIQDRLDHLRHDDPQGHDALLIHCARALADAHAAGLCHGRPHPRDFFEKNGIAGFLDFEEEPETVMPPAAAQARDVWLLFFQITAQARLAETPQQAFAAYRTVAPAAVLPELKKIVGFFRFTIAPLRLFRRIFLGGDGRRLLQAMEFFDANLDASHQSGQRE
;
A
#
# COMPACT_ATOMS: atom_id res chain seq x y z
N MET A 1 25.09 11.64 -8.81
CA MET A 1 24.45 10.28 -8.80
C MET A 1 24.19 9.81 -10.23
N LYS A 2 24.74 8.68 -10.64
CA LYS A 2 24.52 8.10 -11.98
C LYS A 2 23.28 7.22 -11.91
N ASN A 3 22.30 7.46 -12.77
CA ASN A 3 21.06 6.71 -12.83
C ASN A 3 21.09 5.79 -14.07
N GLU A 4 21.31 4.50 -13.86
CA GLU A 4 21.22 3.49 -14.92
C GLU A 4 19.81 2.87 -14.89
N PRO A 5 19.10 2.81 -16.04
CA PRO A 5 17.79 2.18 -16.12
C PRO A 5 17.86 0.70 -15.67
N GLY A 6 16.88 0.27 -14.88
CA GLY A 6 16.78 -1.11 -14.40
C GLY A 6 17.61 -1.45 -13.16
N LYS A 7 18.53 -0.58 -12.69
CA LYS A 7 19.23 -0.81 -11.42
C LYS A 7 18.45 -0.27 -10.23
N LEU A 8 18.29 -1.07 -9.19
CA LEU A 8 17.64 -0.65 -7.94
C LEU A 8 18.54 0.30 -7.13
N ARG A 9 19.86 0.11 -7.16
CA ARG A 9 20.83 0.92 -6.40
C ARG A 9 21.43 2.03 -7.26
N LEU A 10 21.68 3.17 -6.61
CA LEU A 10 22.40 4.30 -7.20
C LEU A 10 23.85 4.30 -6.70
N ASP A 11 24.79 4.65 -7.58
CA ASP A 11 26.18 4.85 -7.19
C ASP A 11 26.40 6.27 -6.68
N LEU A 12 27.01 6.39 -5.50
CA LEU A 12 27.42 7.65 -4.87
C LEU A 12 28.90 7.91 -5.15
N ASP A 13 29.26 9.16 -5.42
CA ASP A 13 30.65 9.58 -5.36
C ASP A 13 31.12 9.79 -3.92
N ALA A 14 32.43 10.08 -3.74
CA ALA A 14 33.04 10.21 -2.42
C ALA A 14 32.49 11.40 -1.61
N ASP A 15 32.12 12.50 -2.27
CA ASP A 15 31.62 13.70 -1.60
C ASP A 15 30.15 13.53 -1.24
N ASP A 16 29.35 12.90 -2.10
CA ASP A 16 27.98 12.49 -1.81
C ASP A 16 27.95 11.53 -0.61
N LEU A 17 28.89 10.57 -0.56
CA LEU A 17 28.99 9.62 0.55
C LEU A 17 29.34 10.30 1.89
N ARG A 18 30.29 11.25 1.87
CA ARG A 18 30.62 12.03 3.08
C ARG A 18 29.42 12.82 3.59
N SER A 19 28.73 13.51 2.67
CA SER A 19 27.52 14.27 3.00
C SER A 19 26.43 13.36 3.59
N LEU A 20 26.24 12.18 3.02
CA LEU A 20 25.31 11.18 3.53
C LEU A 20 25.66 10.74 4.95
N LEU A 21 26.92 10.43 5.24
CA LEU A 21 27.33 9.98 6.58
C LEU A 21 27.04 11.02 7.65
N VAL A 22 27.28 12.32 7.38
CA VAL A 22 26.94 13.42 8.28
C VAL A 22 25.43 13.47 8.52
N LEU A 23 24.62 13.38 7.47
CA LEU A 23 23.16 13.40 7.56
C LEU A 23 22.59 12.19 8.32
N LEU A 24 23.21 11.02 8.20
CA LEU A 24 22.83 9.83 8.95
C LEU A 24 23.05 10.01 10.46
N VAL A 25 24.10 10.70 10.87
CA VAL A 25 24.33 11.04 12.29
C VAL A 25 23.28 12.04 12.76
N GLN A 26 22.99 13.08 11.98
CA GLN A 26 22.03 14.13 12.34
C GLN A 26 20.58 13.64 12.38
N SER A 27 20.23 12.59 11.62
CA SER A 27 18.88 12.01 11.56
C SER A 27 18.59 10.97 12.64
N GLN A 28 19.47 10.77 13.62
CA GLN A 28 19.26 9.81 14.70
C GLN A 28 17.95 10.07 15.46
N GLY A 29 17.24 8.99 15.78
CA GLY A 29 15.96 9.04 16.52
C GLY A 29 14.72 9.38 15.70
N LYS A 30 14.84 9.74 14.41
CA LYS A 30 13.70 9.94 13.51
C LYS A 30 13.51 8.72 12.62
N ARG A 31 12.30 8.16 12.59
CA ARG A 31 11.96 7.02 11.73
C ARG A 31 12.10 7.38 10.24
N ILE A 32 11.59 8.54 9.85
CA ILE A 32 11.65 9.04 8.47
C ILE A 32 12.11 10.50 8.52
N SER A 33 13.08 10.84 7.67
CA SER A 33 13.54 12.20 7.44
C SER A 33 13.95 12.39 6.00
N SER A 34 13.92 13.63 5.50
CA SER A 34 14.42 13.97 4.18
C SER A 34 15.71 14.78 4.29
N ALA A 35 16.56 14.65 3.27
CA ALA A 35 17.80 15.40 3.13
C ALA A 35 18.07 15.68 1.64
N VAL A 36 19.12 16.48 1.36
CA VAL A 36 19.59 16.74 0.00
C VAL A 36 21.04 16.27 -0.12
N ILE A 37 21.31 15.44 -1.13
CA ILE A 37 22.64 14.92 -1.44
C ILE A 37 22.89 15.13 -2.92
N GLY A 38 24.02 15.77 -3.28
CA GLY A 38 24.34 16.06 -4.68
C GLY A 38 23.26 16.85 -5.41
N GLY A 39 22.54 17.74 -4.71
CA GLY A 39 21.41 18.51 -5.26
C GLY A 39 20.09 17.73 -5.40
N HIS A 40 20.06 16.45 -5.00
CA HIS A 40 18.88 15.60 -5.08
C HIS A 40 18.28 15.34 -3.70
N ARG A 41 16.95 15.43 -3.59
CA ARG A 41 16.24 15.05 -2.37
C ARG A 41 16.28 13.53 -2.20
N VAL A 42 16.54 13.09 -0.96
CA VAL A 42 16.51 11.69 -0.54
C VAL A 42 15.70 11.54 0.74
N TRP A 43 15.21 10.33 0.97
CA TRP A 43 14.46 9.94 2.16
C TRP A 43 15.25 8.92 2.96
N ILE A 44 15.48 9.21 4.23
CA ILE A 44 16.18 8.34 5.17
C ILE A 44 15.11 7.61 5.99
N LYS A 45 15.02 6.27 5.84
CA LYS A 45 14.18 5.37 6.65
C LYS A 45 15.05 4.66 7.68
N ARG A 46 14.65 4.76 8.95
CA ARG A 46 15.31 4.10 10.08
C ARG A 46 14.34 3.14 10.75
N TYR A 47 14.59 1.86 10.61
CA TYR A 47 13.76 0.82 11.24
C TYR A 47 14.14 0.62 12.72
N ASP A 48 15.35 1.01 13.15
CA ASP A 48 15.83 1.03 14.53
C ASP A 48 15.15 2.13 15.39
N ALA A 49 14.61 3.16 14.78
CA ALA A 49 13.87 4.22 15.48
C ALA A 49 12.39 3.89 15.73
N GLU A 50 11.90 2.74 15.29
CA GLU A 50 10.49 2.34 15.45
C GLU A 50 10.23 1.72 16.82
N ARG A 51 9.60 2.48 17.71
CA ARG A 51 9.03 1.91 18.96
C ARG A 51 7.73 1.19 18.63
N ARG A 52 7.74 -0.15 18.59
CA ARG A 52 6.51 -0.93 18.40
C ARG A 52 5.65 -0.87 19.65
N PRO A 53 4.41 -0.36 19.58
CA PRO A 53 3.52 -0.35 20.73
C PRO A 53 3.15 -1.77 21.16
N LEU A 54 2.97 -1.98 22.48
CA LEU A 54 2.64 -3.27 23.10
C LEU A 54 1.46 -4.02 22.42
N PRO A 55 0.36 -3.34 21.96
CA PRO A 55 -0.72 -4.03 21.28
C PRO A 55 -0.30 -4.71 19.96
N LYS A 56 0.62 -4.11 19.20
CA LYS A 56 1.16 -4.72 17.98
C LYS A 56 1.99 -5.98 18.28
N ARG A 57 2.77 -5.98 19.37
CA ARG A 57 3.54 -7.16 19.81
C ARG A 57 2.61 -8.30 20.24
N LEU A 58 1.58 -7.99 21.03
CA LEU A 58 0.60 -8.99 21.48
C LEU A 58 -0.18 -9.57 20.29
N HIS A 59 -0.62 -8.72 19.34
CA HIS A 59 -1.29 -9.17 18.14
C HIS A 59 -0.39 -10.09 17.30
N SER A 60 0.91 -9.81 17.15
CA SER A 60 1.83 -10.67 16.40
C SER A 60 2.04 -12.05 17.03
N LEU A 61 1.93 -12.18 18.35
CA LEU A 61 2.01 -13.45 19.06
C LEU A 61 0.75 -14.32 18.89
N ILE A 62 -0.43 -13.70 18.88
CA ILE A 62 -1.73 -14.41 18.78
C ILE A 62 -2.11 -14.64 17.33
N SER A 63 -1.63 -13.81 16.41
CA SER A 63 -1.95 -13.76 15.00
C SER A 63 -1.86 -15.11 14.25
N PRO A 64 -0.86 -15.99 14.50
CA PRO A 64 -0.80 -17.31 13.85
C PRO A 64 -2.00 -18.23 14.20
N LEU A 65 -2.65 -18.00 15.33
CA LEU A 65 -3.80 -18.79 15.82
C LEU A 65 -5.13 -18.28 15.27
N LEU A 66 -5.15 -17.13 14.59
CA LEU A 66 -6.39 -16.58 14.04
C LEU A 66 -6.90 -17.46 12.89
N PRO A 67 -8.21 -17.81 12.90
CA PRO A 67 -8.81 -18.69 11.90
C PRO A 67 -8.84 -18.08 10.50
N TYR A 68 -8.84 -16.74 10.44
CA TYR A 68 -8.89 -16.00 9.17
C TYR A 68 -7.48 -15.54 8.76
N PRO A 69 -6.93 -16.02 7.62
CA PRO A 69 -5.59 -15.67 7.16
C PRO A 69 -5.34 -14.16 7.06
N PHE A 70 -6.31 -13.39 6.58
CA PHE A 70 -6.19 -11.93 6.40
C PHE A 70 -6.05 -11.13 7.72
N LEU A 71 -6.34 -11.73 8.87
CA LEU A 71 -6.08 -11.15 10.19
C LEU A 71 -4.67 -11.45 10.72
N ARG A 72 -3.92 -12.31 10.05
CA ARG A 72 -2.58 -12.68 10.48
C ARG A 72 -1.59 -11.56 10.21
N SER A 73 -0.75 -11.27 11.19
CA SER A 73 0.38 -10.35 11.01
C SER A 73 1.58 -11.07 10.42
N PRO A 74 2.31 -10.46 9.49
CA PRO A 74 3.61 -10.97 9.06
C PRO A 74 4.54 -11.19 10.27
N LYS A 75 5.43 -12.19 10.15
CA LYS A 75 6.41 -12.49 11.20
C LYS A 75 7.27 -11.28 11.51
N ASP A 76 7.59 -11.13 12.79
CA ASP A 76 8.57 -10.14 13.23
C ASP A 76 9.96 -10.59 12.77
N VAL A 77 10.58 -9.78 11.91
CA VAL A 77 11.89 -10.07 11.31
C VAL A 77 13.00 -9.19 11.88
N GLY A 78 12.71 -8.42 12.92
CA GLY A 78 13.63 -7.43 13.47
C GLY A 78 13.85 -6.23 12.54
N GLU A 79 14.66 -5.28 12.99
CA GLU A 79 14.84 -3.99 12.32
C GLU A 79 15.59 -4.12 10.97
N ALA A 80 16.69 -4.87 10.94
CA ALA A 80 17.42 -5.14 9.72
C ALA A 80 16.60 -5.98 8.73
N GLY A 81 15.86 -6.97 9.22
CA GLY A 81 14.98 -7.80 8.40
C GLY A 81 13.81 -7.04 7.78
N MET A 82 13.33 -5.95 8.42
CA MET A 82 12.33 -5.05 7.81
C MET A 82 12.91 -4.34 6.58
N ALA A 83 14.13 -3.86 6.68
CA ALA A 83 14.80 -3.23 5.54
C ALA A 83 15.13 -4.24 4.43
N ASP A 84 15.52 -5.49 4.78
CA ASP A 84 15.71 -6.57 3.79
C ASP A 84 14.41 -6.93 3.08
N ARG A 85 13.29 -6.96 3.80
CA ARG A 85 11.95 -7.16 3.24
C ARG A 85 11.61 -6.08 2.21
N GLU A 86 11.76 -4.81 2.58
CA GLU A 86 11.46 -3.69 1.69
C GLU A 86 12.33 -3.75 0.43
N GLU A 87 13.64 -4.02 0.55
CA GLU A 87 14.55 -4.17 -0.59
C GLU A 87 14.15 -5.33 -1.51
N ARG A 88 13.77 -6.49 -0.96
CA ARG A 88 13.30 -7.64 -1.77
C ARG A 88 12.04 -7.30 -2.55
N LYS A 89 11.05 -6.68 -1.90
CA LYS A 89 9.79 -6.30 -2.54
C LYS A 89 10.01 -5.23 -3.61
N MET A 90 10.82 -4.20 -3.33
CA MET A 90 11.20 -3.20 -4.33
C MET A 90 11.86 -3.86 -5.55
N SER A 91 12.77 -4.82 -5.32
CA SER A 91 13.40 -5.57 -6.41
C SER A 91 12.39 -6.35 -7.25
N ALA A 92 11.45 -7.05 -6.61
CA ALA A 92 10.42 -7.82 -7.29
C ALA A 92 9.50 -6.91 -8.15
N PHE A 93 9.07 -5.77 -7.60
CA PHE A 93 8.26 -4.80 -8.34
C PHE A 93 9.03 -4.20 -9.53
N LEU A 94 10.30 -3.85 -9.34
CA LEU A 94 11.15 -3.33 -10.43
C LEU A 94 11.34 -4.38 -11.55
N GLN A 95 11.56 -5.65 -11.20
CA GLN A 95 11.71 -6.76 -12.16
C GLN A 95 10.42 -7.01 -12.95
N ALA A 96 9.26 -6.78 -12.34
CA ALA A 96 7.95 -6.85 -13.01
C ALA A 96 7.61 -5.61 -13.85
N GLY A 97 8.51 -4.62 -13.96
CA GLY A 97 8.35 -3.43 -14.80
C GLY A 97 7.77 -2.22 -14.11
N PHE A 98 7.44 -2.30 -12.82
CA PHE A 98 6.95 -1.15 -12.05
C PHE A 98 8.07 -0.23 -11.61
N GLN A 99 7.75 1.04 -11.42
CA GLN A 99 8.68 2.00 -10.85
C GLN A 99 8.75 1.84 -9.32
N VAL A 100 9.96 1.97 -8.77
CA VAL A 100 10.18 2.03 -7.32
C VAL A 100 11.23 3.10 -7.01
N PRO A 101 11.30 3.65 -5.78
CA PRO A 101 12.42 4.49 -5.37
C PRO A 101 13.75 3.74 -5.55
N ARG A 102 14.80 4.46 -5.88
CA ARG A 102 16.14 3.86 -5.96
C ARG A 102 16.78 3.84 -4.59
N ILE A 103 17.52 2.79 -4.28
CA ILE A 103 18.31 2.70 -3.06
C ILE A 103 19.60 3.48 -3.26
N VAL A 104 19.76 4.57 -2.52
CA VAL A 104 20.96 5.41 -2.49
C VAL A 104 21.99 4.80 -1.55
N TYR A 105 21.54 4.31 -0.40
CA TYR A 105 22.40 3.69 0.62
C TYR A 105 21.60 2.68 1.44
N ARG A 106 22.27 1.61 1.88
CA ARG A 106 21.68 0.57 2.73
C ARG A 106 22.73 0.01 3.69
N HIS A 107 22.46 0.11 4.98
CA HIS A 107 23.29 -0.54 6.00
C HIS A 107 22.46 -0.88 7.25
N GLY A 108 22.49 -2.13 7.66
CA GLY A 108 21.73 -2.61 8.83
C GLY A 108 20.26 -2.24 8.74
N ALA A 109 19.75 -1.51 9.73
CA ALA A 109 18.38 -1.03 9.83
C ALA A 109 18.15 0.34 9.16
N VAL A 110 19.09 0.84 8.37
CA VAL A 110 18.99 2.16 7.70
C VAL A 110 18.94 1.98 6.19
N MET A 111 17.97 2.62 5.57
CA MET A 111 17.81 2.69 4.11
C MET A 111 17.63 4.14 3.68
N VAL A 112 18.33 4.56 2.64
CA VAL A 112 18.19 5.87 2.02
C VAL A 112 17.68 5.68 0.60
N LEU A 113 16.56 6.32 0.30
CA LEU A 113 15.83 6.18 -0.95
C LEU A 113 15.82 7.50 -1.72
N SER A 114 15.82 7.42 -3.05
CA SER A 114 15.62 8.58 -3.91
C SER A 114 14.20 9.13 -3.75
N ASP A 115 14.04 10.42 -3.96
CA ASP A 115 12.72 11.05 -4.06
C ASP A 115 11.99 10.60 -5.34
N VAL A 116 10.67 10.46 -5.23
CA VAL A 116 9.77 10.07 -6.32
C VAL A 116 8.58 11.04 -6.48
N ALA A 117 8.60 12.13 -5.72
CA ALA A 117 7.51 13.13 -5.76
C ALA A 117 7.25 13.67 -7.19
N PRO A 118 5.98 14.05 -7.48
CA PRO A 118 4.83 13.96 -6.59
C PRO A 118 4.26 12.55 -6.48
N ILE A 119 3.86 12.16 -5.27
CA ILE A 119 3.08 10.93 -5.05
C ILE A 119 1.59 11.17 -5.39
N ILE A 120 0.83 10.10 -5.56
CA ILE A 120 -0.60 10.22 -5.93
C ILE A 120 -1.39 10.99 -4.86
N GLN A 121 -1.11 10.78 -3.56
CA GLN A 121 -1.83 11.51 -2.50
C GLN A 121 -1.62 13.04 -2.59
N ASP A 122 -0.40 13.52 -2.90
CA ASP A 122 -0.13 14.95 -3.07
C ASP A 122 -0.97 15.54 -4.22
N ARG A 123 -1.10 14.77 -5.32
CA ARG A 123 -1.92 15.16 -6.47
C ARG A 123 -3.41 15.15 -6.12
N LEU A 124 -3.89 14.16 -5.37
CA LEU A 124 -5.26 14.09 -4.87
C LEU A 124 -5.58 15.32 -4.01
N ASP A 125 -4.70 15.64 -3.07
CA ASP A 125 -4.91 16.78 -2.17
C ASP A 125 -4.95 18.12 -2.94
N HIS A 126 -4.15 18.26 -3.99
CA HIS A 126 -4.14 19.41 -4.86
C HIS A 126 -5.42 19.55 -5.71
N LEU A 127 -5.91 18.44 -6.28
CA LEU A 127 -7.08 18.44 -7.16
C LEU A 127 -8.43 18.41 -6.42
N ARG A 128 -8.40 18.19 -5.12
CA ARG A 128 -9.56 17.85 -4.29
C ARG A 128 -10.77 18.76 -4.46
N HIS A 129 -10.56 20.04 -4.68
CA HIS A 129 -11.61 21.07 -4.78
C HIS A 129 -11.83 21.59 -6.19
N ASP A 130 -10.75 21.62 -6.99
CA ASP A 130 -10.75 22.32 -8.26
C ASP A 130 -11.04 21.40 -9.45
N ASP A 131 -10.70 20.11 -9.35
CA ASP A 131 -10.93 19.12 -10.42
C ASP A 131 -11.33 17.74 -9.83
N PRO A 132 -12.62 17.55 -9.48
CA PRO A 132 -13.13 16.28 -8.98
C PRO A 132 -12.93 15.10 -9.93
N GLN A 133 -13.01 15.33 -11.26
CA GLN A 133 -12.81 14.31 -12.28
C GLN A 133 -11.34 13.86 -12.31
N GLY A 134 -10.40 14.80 -12.37
CA GLY A 134 -8.98 14.51 -12.33
C GLY A 134 -8.56 13.86 -11.00
N HIS A 135 -9.13 14.33 -9.88
CA HIS A 135 -8.94 13.69 -8.57
C HIS A 135 -9.35 12.21 -8.60
N ASP A 136 -10.56 11.91 -9.05
CA ASP A 136 -11.12 10.56 -9.00
C ASP A 136 -10.49 9.63 -10.06
N ALA A 137 -10.02 10.17 -11.20
CA ALA A 137 -9.22 9.44 -12.17
C ALA A 137 -7.93 8.88 -11.55
N LEU A 138 -7.30 9.59 -10.59
CA LEU A 138 -6.13 9.10 -9.87
C LEU A 138 -6.47 7.94 -8.92
N LEU A 139 -7.64 7.92 -8.30
CA LEU A 139 -8.10 6.79 -7.48
C LEU A 139 -8.34 5.54 -8.34
N ILE A 140 -8.93 5.71 -9.53
CA ILE A 140 -9.11 4.63 -10.50
C ILE A 140 -7.75 4.12 -10.99
N HIS A 141 -6.79 5.02 -11.24
CA HIS A 141 -5.41 4.67 -11.60
C HIS A 141 -4.73 3.81 -10.51
N CYS A 142 -4.87 4.15 -9.22
CA CYS A 142 -4.36 3.32 -8.14
C CYS A 142 -4.94 1.89 -8.15
N ALA A 143 -6.26 1.77 -8.36
CA ALA A 143 -6.91 0.46 -8.44
C ALA A 143 -6.40 -0.37 -9.62
N ARG A 144 -6.20 0.26 -10.79
CA ARG A 144 -5.65 -0.40 -11.97
C ARG A 144 -4.20 -0.81 -11.77
N ALA A 145 -3.35 0.08 -11.24
CA ALA A 145 -1.95 -0.22 -10.95
C ALA A 145 -1.81 -1.39 -9.95
N LEU A 146 -2.68 -1.44 -8.93
CA LEU A 146 -2.72 -2.58 -8.00
C LEU A 146 -3.12 -3.88 -8.72
N ALA A 147 -4.09 -3.83 -9.65
CA ALA A 147 -4.51 -4.99 -10.44
C ALA A 147 -3.37 -5.52 -11.32
N ASP A 148 -2.63 -4.63 -11.97
CA ASP A 148 -1.47 -4.99 -12.78
C ASP A 148 -0.37 -5.65 -11.93
N ALA A 149 -0.10 -5.13 -10.72
CA ALA A 149 0.83 -5.75 -9.78
C ALA A 149 0.36 -7.14 -9.34
N HIS A 150 -0.94 -7.30 -9.04
CA HIS A 150 -1.53 -8.61 -8.68
C HIS A 150 -1.49 -9.61 -9.84
N ALA A 151 -1.71 -9.17 -11.08
CA ALA A 151 -1.57 -10.00 -12.27
C ALA A 151 -0.12 -10.48 -12.49
N ALA A 152 0.87 -9.68 -12.10
CA ALA A 152 2.27 -10.07 -12.06
C ALA A 152 2.64 -10.97 -10.86
N GLY A 153 1.65 -11.42 -10.06
CA GLY A 153 1.87 -12.28 -8.90
C GLY A 153 2.38 -11.56 -7.65
N LEU A 154 2.41 -10.22 -7.66
CA LEU A 154 2.92 -9.41 -6.56
C LEU A 154 1.80 -9.06 -5.57
N CYS A 155 2.21 -8.65 -4.37
CA CYS A 155 1.35 -8.14 -3.31
C CYS A 155 2.04 -6.93 -2.67
N HIS A 156 1.33 -5.81 -2.51
CA HIS A 156 1.90 -4.63 -1.86
C HIS A 156 2.03 -4.83 -0.34
N GLY A 157 0.98 -5.36 0.28
CA GLY A 157 0.89 -5.64 1.70
C GLY A 157 -0.02 -4.67 2.44
N ARG A 158 0.06 -3.36 2.18
CA ARG A 158 -0.83 -2.36 2.78
C ARG A 158 -0.95 -1.11 1.89
N PRO A 159 -1.56 -1.23 0.68
CA PRO A 159 -1.61 -0.13 -0.27
C PRO A 159 -2.51 1.02 0.24
N HIS A 160 -2.02 2.24 0.02
CA HIS A 160 -2.73 3.49 0.27
C HIS A 160 -2.36 4.46 -0.87
N PRO A 161 -3.20 5.42 -1.31
CA PRO A 161 -2.85 6.35 -2.40
C PRO A 161 -1.51 7.09 -2.22
N ARG A 162 -1.05 7.28 -0.98
CA ARG A 162 0.28 7.84 -0.68
C ARG A 162 1.44 6.91 -1.07
N ASP A 163 1.17 5.63 -1.30
CA ASP A 163 2.16 4.62 -1.63
C ASP A 163 2.26 4.39 -3.14
N PHE A 164 1.58 5.24 -3.94
CA PHE A 164 1.61 5.22 -5.39
C PHE A 164 2.20 6.51 -5.95
N PHE A 165 2.91 6.38 -7.06
CA PHE A 165 3.35 7.48 -7.90
C PHE A 165 3.30 7.07 -9.38
N GLU A 166 3.52 8.02 -10.27
CA GLU A 166 3.62 7.77 -11.70
C GLU A 166 4.87 8.47 -12.24
N LYS A 167 5.63 7.76 -13.05
CA LYS A 167 6.77 8.32 -13.74
C LYS A 167 6.80 7.85 -15.19
N ASN A 168 6.74 8.81 -16.12
CA ASN A 168 6.73 8.54 -17.57
C ASN A 168 5.60 7.58 -17.99
N GLY A 169 4.42 7.73 -17.41
CA GLY A 169 3.25 6.88 -17.71
C GLY A 169 3.32 5.47 -17.08
N ILE A 170 4.35 5.16 -16.31
CA ILE A 170 4.52 3.87 -15.62
C ILE A 170 4.15 4.04 -14.15
N ALA A 171 3.25 3.19 -13.67
CA ALA A 171 2.88 3.13 -12.27
C ALA A 171 4.08 2.77 -11.39
N GLY A 172 4.19 3.43 -10.25
CA GLY A 172 5.21 3.22 -9.26
C GLY A 172 4.63 3.00 -7.88
N PHE A 173 5.40 2.27 -7.05
CA PHE A 173 5.02 1.88 -5.70
C PHE A 173 6.13 2.20 -4.71
N LEU A 174 5.75 2.50 -3.48
CA LEU A 174 6.67 2.73 -2.35
C LEU A 174 6.06 2.20 -1.04
N ASP A 175 6.89 2.13 0.01
CA ASP A 175 6.50 1.71 1.37
C ASP A 175 6.13 0.22 1.52
N PHE A 176 7.03 -0.67 1.14
CA PHE A 176 6.89 -2.12 1.16
C PHE A 176 7.19 -2.76 2.53
N GLU A 177 6.63 -2.21 3.62
CA GLU A 177 6.94 -2.67 4.98
C GLU A 177 6.25 -3.98 5.38
N GLU A 178 5.17 -4.37 4.71
CA GLU A 178 4.40 -5.57 5.02
C GLU A 178 4.55 -6.65 3.93
N GLU A 179 4.61 -7.91 4.36
CA GLU A 179 4.75 -9.09 3.50
C GLU A 179 3.74 -10.16 3.93
N PRO A 180 2.41 -9.90 3.75
CA PRO A 180 1.36 -10.80 4.19
C PRO A 180 1.41 -12.17 3.50
N GLU A 181 1.94 -12.25 2.29
CA GLU A 181 2.13 -13.48 1.52
C GLU A 181 3.04 -14.51 2.21
N THR A 182 3.76 -14.13 3.27
CA THR A 182 4.55 -15.06 4.09
C THR A 182 3.72 -15.86 5.11
N VAL A 183 2.49 -15.41 5.40
CA VAL A 183 1.62 -15.99 6.43
C VAL A 183 0.24 -16.36 5.91
N MET A 184 -0.04 -16.07 4.64
CA MET A 184 -1.30 -16.41 3.98
C MET A 184 -1.08 -16.69 2.48
N PRO A 185 -2.02 -17.41 1.81
CA PRO A 185 -1.95 -17.63 0.37
C PRO A 185 -1.89 -16.30 -0.41
N PRO A 186 -1.18 -16.24 -1.56
CA PRO A 186 -1.05 -15.01 -2.36
C PRO A 186 -2.39 -14.36 -2.71
N ALA A 187 -3.40 -15.14 -3.11
CA ALA A 187 -4.73 -14.60 -3.41
C ALA A 187 -5.40 -13.93 -2.20
N ALA A 188 -5.20 -14.46 -0.98
CA ALA A 188 -5.71 -13.85 0.24
C ALA A 188 -4.96 -12.56 0.60
N ALA A 189 -3.64 -12.51 0.37
CA ALA A 189 -2.82 -11.33 0.56
C ALA A 189 -3.23 -10.22 -0.43
N GLN A 190 -3.44 -10.57 -1.71
CA GLN A 190 -3.95 -9.66 -2.73
C GLN A 190 -5.37 -9.16 -2.42
N ALA A 191 -6.25 -10.04 -1.95
CA ALA A 191 -7.60 -9.64 -1.52
C ALA A 191 -7.56 -8.64 -0.34
N ARG A 192 -6.63 -8.82 0.60
CA ARG A 192 -6.39 -7.88 1.69
C ARG A 192 -5.92 -6.52 1.15
N ASP A 193 -5.04 -6.51 0.15
CA ASP A 193 -4.61 -5.27 -0.51
C ASP A 193 -5.79 -4.53 -1.16
N VAL A 194 -6.65 -5.25 -1.89
CA VAL A 194 -7.88 -4.66 -2.48
C VAL A 194 -8.75 -4.03 -1.41
N TRP A 195 -9.01 -4.77 -0.33
CA TRP A 195 -9.86 -4.29 0.75
C TRP A 195 -9.29 -3.00 1.38
N LEU A 196 -7.97 -2.95 1.64
CA LEU A 196 -7.30 -1.79 2.22
C LEU A 196 -7.27 -0.58 1.27
N LEU A 197 -7.03 -0.79 -0.03
CA LEU A 197 -7.06 0.30 -1.00
C LEU A 197 -8.48 0.84 -1.17
N PHE A 198 -9.48 -0.02 -1.26
CA PHE A 198 -10.88 0.41 -1.42
C PHE A 198 -11.44 1.08 -0.17
N PHE A 199 -10.94 0.77 1.01
CA PHE A 199 -11.20 1.55 2.21
C PHE A 199 -10.78 3.02 2.04
N GLN A 200 -9.71 3.29 1.28
CA GLN A 200 -9.28 4.65 0.95
C GLN A 200 -10.07 5.25 -0.22
N ILE A 201 -10.30 4.48 -1.28
CA ILE A 201 -11.02 4.96 -2.47
C ILE A 201 -12.44 5.39 -2.09
N THR A 202 -13.20 4.55 -1.39
CA THR A 202 -14.57 4.88 -0.98
C THR A 202 -14.64 6.10 -0.05
N ALA A 203 -13.61 6.32 0.76
CA ALA A 203 -13.57 7.46 1.69
C ALA A 203 -13.13 8.78 1.02
N GLN A 204 -12.35 8.71 -0.06
CA GLN A 204 -11.77 9.89 -0.71
C GLN A 204 -12.49 10.28 -2.00
N ALA A 205 -13.23 9.36 -2.65
CA ALA A 205 -13.96 9.63 -3.88
C ALA A 205 -14.86 10.88 -3.76
N ARG A 206 -14.85 11.69 -4.80
CA ARG A 206 -15.65 12.92 -4.93
C ARG A 206 -16.91 12.70 -5.76
N LEU A 207 -16.86 11.74 -6.68
CA LEU A 207 -17.97 11.34 -7.55
C LEU A 207 -18.53 9.99 -7.07
N ALA A 208 -19.83 9.84 -7.12
CA ALA A 208 -20.51 8.66 -6.56
C ALA A 208 -20.16 7.36 -7.31
N GLU A 209 -19.86 7.45 -8.61
CA GLU A 209 -19.54 6.34 -9.49
C GLU A 209 -18.08 5.87 -9.41
N THR A 210 -17.19 6.65 -8.82
CA THR A 210 -15.74 6.36 -8.78
C THR A 210 -15.40 5.03 -8.15
N PRO A 211 -15.95 4.62 -7.00
CA PRO A 211 -15.65 3.31 -6.43
C PRO A 211 -16.02 2.16 -7.36
N GLN A 212 -17.14 2.25 -8.08
CA GLN A 212 -17.59 1.25 -9.06
C GLN A 212 -16.65 1.20 -10.25
N GLN A 213 -16.26 2.36 -10.80
CA GLN A 213 -15.32 2.45 -11.92
C GLN A 213 -13.93 1.91 -11.54
N ALA A 214 -13.43 2.23 -10.34
CA ALA A 214 -12.18 1.71 -9.81
C ALA A 214 -12.23 0.18 -9.65
N PHE A 215 -13.35 -0.36 -9.15
CA PHE A 215 -13.51 -1.80 -8.98
C PHE A 215 -13.63 -2.53 -10.34
N ALA A 216 -14.32 -1.95 -11.30
CA ALA A 216 -14.37 -2.44 -12.66
C ALA A 216 -12.97 -2.46 -13.29
N ALA A 217 -12.21 -1.35 -13.19
CA ALA A 217 -10.83 -1.26 -13.66
C ALA A 217 -9.90 -2.30 -13.01
N TYR A 218 -10.05 -2.55 -11.71
CA TYR A 218 -9.33 -3.61 -11.02
C TYR A 218 -9.68 -4.99 -11.59
N ARG A 219 -10.97 -5.31 -11.70
CA ARG A 219 -11.46 -6.64 -12.12
C ARG A 219 -11.09 -7.03 -13.55
N THR A 220 -10.83 -6.08 -14.43
CA THR A 220 -10.46 -6.39 -15.84
C THR A 220 -9.13 -7.13 -15.96
N VAL A 221 -8.24 -7.02 -14.97
CA VAL A 221 -6.86 -7.53 -15.03
C VAL A 221 -6.54 -8.46 -13.87
N ALA A 222 -7.17 -8.25 -12.72
CA ALA A 222 -6.86 -8.96 -11.49
C ALA A 222 -7.05 -10.50 -11.63
N PRO A 223 -6.21 -11.31 -10.95
CA PRO A 223 -6.36 -12.75 -10.93
C PRO A 223 -7.72 -13.18 -10.38
N ALA A 224 -8.39 -14.12 -11.05
CA ALA A 224 -9.72 -14.59 -10.67
C ALA A 224 -9.80 -15.13 -9.23
N ALA A 225 -8.70 -15.68 -8.71
CA ALA A 225 -8.60 -16.23 -7.35
C ALA A 225 -8.75 -15.16 -6.24
N VAL A 226 -8.58 -13.87 -6.55
CA VAL A 226 -8.65 -12.78 -5.56
C VAL A 226 -10.08 -12.52 -5.09
N LEU A 227 -11.05 -12.56 -6.00
CA LEU A 227 -12.46 -12.24 -5.68
C LEU A 227 -13.08 -13.19 -4.65
N PRO A 228 -12.90 -14.51 -4.71
CA PRO A 228 -13.37 -15.43 -3.65
C PRO A 228 -12.77 -15.10 -2.28
N GLU A 229 -11.49 -14.74 -2.21
CA GLU A 229 -10.84 -14.36 -0.95
C GLU A 229 -11.37 -13.01 -0.43
N LEU A 230 -11.60 -12.04 -1.32
CA LEU A 230 -12.21 -10.76 -0.97
C LEU A 230 -13.62 -10.96 -0.39
N LYS A 231 -14.43 -11.88 -0.95
CA LYS A 231 -15.74 -12.23 -0.40
C LYS A 231 -15.65 -12.76 1.04
N LYS A 232 -14.61 -13.54 1.38
CA LYS A 232 -14.39 -14.03 2.76
C LYS A 232 -14.09 -12.88 3.71
N ILE A 233 -13.26 -11.91 3.30
CA ILE A 233 -12.96 -10.70 4.09
C ILE A 233 -14.23 -9.89 4.35
N VAL A 234 -14.99 -9.62 3.30
CA VAL A 234 -16.24 -8.85 3.38
C VAL A 234 -17.27 -9.59 4.24
N GLY A 235 -17.44 -10.90 4.06
CA GLY A 235 -18.34 -11.72 4.86
C GLY A 235 -18.03 -11.67 6.37
N PHE A 236 -16.73 -11.74 6.73
CA PHE A 236 -16.29 -11.58 8.11
C PHE A 236 -16.67 -10.21 8.69
N PHE A 237 -16.36 -9.14 7.98
CA PHE A 237 -16.70 -7.80 8.45
C PHE A 237 -18.19 -7.52 8.47
N ARG A 238 -18.97 -8.05 7.51
CA ARG A 238 -20.44 -7.97 7.49
C ARG A 238 -21.05 -8.51 8.78
N PHE A 239 -20.57 -9.66 9.24
CA PHE A 239 -21.02 -10.27 10.48
C PHE A 239 -20.62 -9.46 11.72
N THR A 240 -19.38 -8.98 11.78
CA THR A 240 -18.85 -8.23 12.93
C THR A 240 -19.37 -6.80 13.02
N ILE A 241 -19.73 -6.17 11.90
CA ILE A 241 -20.17 -4.77 11.81
C ILE A 241 -21.71 -4.64 11.85
N ALA A 242 -22.46 -5.73 11.65
CA ALA A 242 -23.92 -5.70 11.71
C ALA A 242 -24.46 -4.98 12.97
N PRO A 243 -23.92 -5.21 14.18
CA PRO A 243 -24.31 -4.44 15.37
C PRO A 243 -23.96 -2.95 15.29
N LEU A 244 -22.84 -2.59 14.65
CA LEU A 244 -22.40 -1.18 14.52
C LEU A 244 -23.31 -0.36 13.60
N ARG A 245 -24.02 -1.00 12.65
CA ARG A 245 -25.03 -0.34 11.82
C ARG A 245 -26.18 0.25 12.66
N LEU A 246 -26.52 -0.40 13.77
CA LEU A 246 -27.55 0.07 14.69
C LEU A 246 -27.15 1.37 15.44
N PHE A 247 -25.83 1.52 15.69
CA PHE A 247 -25.26 2.67 16.41
C PHE A 247 -24.67 3.75 15.49
N ARG A 248 -24.96 3.68 14.17
CA ARG A 248 -24.41 4.57 13.10
C ARG A 248 -24.44 6.05 13.44
N ARG A 249 -25.45 6.51 14.20
CA ARG A 249 -25.65 7.94 14.50
C ARG A 249 -24.93 8.44 15.75
N ILE A 250 -24.49 7.57 16.66
CA ILE A 250 -24.11 7.97 18.01
C ILE A 250 -22.61 7.73 18.31
N PHE A 251 -21.96 6.71 17.75
CA PHE A 251 -20.64 6.26 18.22
C PHE A 251 -19.55 6.07 17.14
N LEU A 252 -19.84 6.28 15.84
CA LEU A 252 -18.84 6.05 14.80
C LEU A 252 -17.98 7.31 14.59
N GLY A 253 -16.71 7.25 15.03
CA GLY A 253 -15.66 8.18 14.62
C GLY A 253 -15.40 8.11 13.10
N GLY A 254 -14.49 8.96 12.60
CA GLY A 254 -14.16 9.04 11.17
C GLY A 254 -13.85 7.69 10.52
N ASP A 255 -13.04 6.86 11.18
CA ASP A 255 -12.65 5.55 10.66
C ASP A 255 -13.78 4.52 10.62
N GLY A 256 -14.70 4.57 11.59
CA GLY A 256 -15.90 3.71 11.57
C GLY A 256 -16.85 4.03 10.41
N ARG A 257 -16.98 5.31 10.04
CA ARG A 257 -17.77 5.71 8.86
C ARG A 257 -17.15 5.25 7.56
N ARG A 258 -15.82 5.39 7.41
CA ARG A 258 -15.07 4.92 6.24
C ARG A 258 -15.18 3.40 6.08
N LEU A 259 -15.08 2.67 7.19
CA LEU A 259 -15.26 1.23 7.20
C LEU A 259 -16.65 0.83 6.71
N LEU A 260 -17.70 1.51 7.20
CA LEU A 260 -19.07 1.23 6.79
C LEU A 260 -19.27 1.52 5.29
N GLN A 261 -18.73 2.63 4.77
CA GLN A 261 -18.79 2.97 3.34
C GLN A 261 -18.14 1.88 2.47
N ALA A 262 -16.93 1.42 2.84
CA ALA A 262 -16.26 0.36 2.11
C ALA A 262 -17.04 -0.96 2.14
N MET A 263 -17.66 -1.28 3.28
CA MET A 263 -18.48 -2.49 3.42
C MET A 263 -19.78 -2.41 2.60
N GLU A 264 -20.49 -1.28 2.64
CA GLU A 264 -21.70 -1.06 1.84
C GLU A 264 -21.38 -1.16 0.34
N PHE A 265 -20.23 -0.61 -0.08
CA PHE A 265 -19.75 -0.73 -1.45
C PHE A 265 -19.50 -2.18 -1.86
N PHE A 266 -18.76 -2.95 -1.08
CA PHE A 266 -18.46 -4.35 -1.42
C PHE A 266 -19.69 -5.26 -1.34
N ASP A 267 -20.56 -5.08 -0.36
CA ASP A 267 -21.84 -5.82 -0.28
C ASP A 267 -22.65 -5.66 -1.58
N ALA A 268 -22.76 -4.41 -2.09
CA ALA A 268 -23.51 -4.15 -3.33
C ALA A 268 -22.84 -4.73 -4.59
N ASN A 269 -21.50 -4.76 -4.66
CA ASN A 269 -20.79 -5.08 -5.90
C ASN A 269 -20.29 -6.54 -5.99
N LEU A 270 -20.16 -7.25 -4.85
CA LEU A 270 -19.76 -8.67 -4.84
C LEU A 270 -20.94 -9.64 -4.94
N ASP A 271 -22.15 -9.26 -4.47
CA ASP A 271 -23.37 -10.06 -4.58
C ASP A 271 -23.98 -9.98 -5.99
N ALA A 272 -23.85 -8.85 -6.71
CA ALA A 272 -24.36 -8.67 -8.08
C ALA A 272 -23.71 -9.61 -9.11
N SER A 273 -22.50 -10.12 -8.87
CA SER A 273 -21.82 -11.05 -9.77
C SER A 273 -22.41 -12.48 -9.77
N HIS A 274 -23.33 -12.81 -8.88
CA HIS A 274 -24.05 -14.12 -8.90
C HIS A 274 -25.27 -14.13 -9.82
N GLN A 275 -25.85 -12.96 -10.15
CA GLN A 275 -27.08 -12.91 -10.96
C GLN A 275 -26.81 -12.91 -12.47
N SER A 276 -25.63 -12.52 -12.91
CA SER A 276 -25.26 -12.51 -14.33
C SER A 276 -24.79 -13.86 -14.87
N GLY A 277 -24.32 -14.79 -14.01
CA GLY A 277 -23.88 -16.14 -14.40
C GLY A 277 -24.98 -17.21 -14.44
N GLN A 278 -26.24 -16.88 -14.13
CA GLN A 278 -27.39 -17.79 -14.19
C GLN A 278 -28.35 -17.52 -15.37
N ARG A 279 -27.97 -16.63 -16.28
CA ARG A 279 -28.80 -16.27 -17.46
C ARG A 279 -28.15 -16.60 -18.80
N GLU A 280 -27.10 -17.43 -18.83
CA GLU A 280 -26.58 -18.04 -20.06
C GLU A 280 -26.89 -19.56 -20.10
#